data_d39602d60a8ed2314d0c8a8849bff7f1
#
_entry.id   d39602d60a8ed2314d0c8a8849bff7f1
#
_cell.length_a   1.000
_cell.length_b   1.000
_cell.length_c   1.000
_cell.angle_alpha   90.00
_cell.angle_beta   90.00
_cell.angle_gamma   90.00
#
_symmetry.space_group_name_H-M   'P 1'
#
loop_
_entity.id
_entity.type
_entity.pdbx_description
1 polymer ?
#
loop_
_entity_poly.entity_id
_entity_poly.type
_entity_poly.pdbx_seq_one_letter_code
_entity_poly.pdbx_strand_id
1 'polypeptide(L)'
;LEHLLDSHIGELEPLALGGADVEEDLTRVGTAFLGAILSEESLAICRMVIAEMKRFPDLGQRFFDLGPMRAYAAFSGYLRHQQAAGTLDIADPDLTARQLLESLGGDLHMRAMLLNGPAPEPEDLERYVRNAVRIFLKGASSRPSSPT
;
A
#
# COMPACT_ATOMS: atom_id res chain seq x y z
N LEU A 1 9.25 15.88 -8.41
CA LEU A 1 9.10 14.80 -7.43
C LEU A 1 7.74 14.89 -6.72
N GLU A 2 7.40 16.06 -6.13
CA GLU A 2 6.13 16.27 -5.42
C GLU A 2 4.91 15.98 -6.30
N HIS A 3 4.87 16.51 -7.51
CA HIS A 3 3.75 16.32 -8.44
C HIS A 3 3.56 14.84 -8.85
N LEU A 4 4.66 14.10 -9.01
CA LEU A 4 4.62 12.67 -9.33
C LEU A 4 4.06 11.85 -8.16
N LEU A 5 4.47 12.17 -6.96
CA LEU A 5 3.97 11.51 -5.74
C LEU A 5 2.50 11.85 -5.50
N ASP A 6 2.08 13.10 -5.69
CA ASP A 6 0.69 13.52 -5.51
C ASP A 6 -0.26 12.84 -6.50
N SER A 7 0.15 12.62 -7.76
CA SER A 7 -0.68 11.91 -8.75
C SER A 7 -0.92 10.44 -8.40
N HIS A 8 0.04 9.81 -7.72
CA HIS A 8 -0.06 8.40 -7.34
C HIS A 8 -0.84 8.19 -6.04
N ILE A 9 -0.85 9.19 -5.17
CA ILE A 9 -1.53 9.13 -3.86
C ILE A 9 -2.99 9.57 -3.98
N GLY A 10 -3.34 10.41 -4.95
CA GLY A 10 -4.73 10.83 -5.19
C GLY A 10 -5.71 9.66 -5.38
N GLU A 11 -5.24 8.52 -5.87
CA GLU A 11 -6.04 7.30 -6.00
C GLU A 11 -6.33 6.60 -4.65
N LEU A 12 -5.64 6.97 -3.58
CA LEU A 12 -5.85 6.42 -2.25
C LEU A 12 -6.94 7.16 -1.45
N GLU A 13 -7.30 8.38 -1.85
CA GLU A 13 -8.35 9.16 -1.17
C GLU A 13 -9.71 8.45 -1.09
N PRO A 14 -10.18 7.72 -2.15
CA PRO A 14 -11.45 6.99 -2.07
C PRO A 14 -11.54 5.96 -0.95
N LEU A 15 -10.40 5.47 -0.43
CA LEU A 15 -10.38 4.56 0.73
C LEU A 15 -10.95 5.20 2.00
N ALA A 16 -10.76 6.51 2.17
CA ALA A 16 -11.24 7.22 3.35
C ALA A 16 -12.77 7.28 3.46
N LEU A 17 -13.48 7.04 2.36
CA LEU A 17 -14.93 7.13 2.29
C LEU A 17 -15.66 5.78 2.46
N GLY A 18 -14.92 4.67 2.52
CA GLY A 18 -15.45 3.32 2.81
C GLY A 18 -16.48 2.81 1.80
N GLY A 19 -16.09 1.89 0.95
CA GLY A 19 -17.02 1.09 0.17
C GLY A 19 -17.79 0.07 1.02
N ALA A 20 -18.76 -0.62 0.42
CA ALA A 20 -19.57 -1.63 1.11
C ALA A 20 -18.82 -2.95 1.35
N ASP A 21 -17.76 -3.22 0.60
CA ASP A 21 -16.98 -4.46 0.64
C ASP A 21 -15.49 -4.17 0.85
N VAL A 22 -14.97 -4.52 2.03
CA VAL A 22 -13.57 -4.29 2.42
C VAL A 22 -12.60 -5.07 1.53
N GLU A 23 -12.92 -6.30 1.15
CA GLU A 23 -12.04 -7.10 0.27
C GLU A 23 -11.90 -6.44 -1.10
N GLU A 24 -12.99 -5.99 -1.71
CA GLU A 24 -12.96 -5.33 -3.01
C GLU A 24 -12.27 -3.95 -2.94
N ASP A 25 -12.53 -3.17 -1.91
CA ASP A 25 -11.87 -1.87 -1.70
C ASP A 25 -10.35 -2.02 -1.58
N LEU A 26 -9.90 -2.89 -0.68
CA LEU A 26 -8.48 -3.14 -0.46
C LEU A 26 -7.81 -3.74 -1.70
N THR A 27 -8.49 -4.64 -2.41
CA THR A 27 -7.95 -5.23 -3.65
C THR A 27 -7.80 -4.18 -4.74
N ARG A 28 -8.82 -3.37 -4.97
CA ARG A 28 -8.82 -2.32 -5.99
C ARG A 28 -7.72 -1.29 -5.73
N VAL A 29 -7.66 -0.77 -4.52
CA VAL A 29 -6.68 0.27 -4.18
C VAL A 29 -5.29 -0.31 -4.00
N GLY A 30 -5.17 -1.51 -3.45
CA GLY A 30 -3.89 -2.22 -3.38
C GLY A 30 -3.30 -2.51 -4.76
N THR A 31 -4.13 -2.85 -5.74
CA THR A 31 -3.69 -3.07 -7.13
C THR A 31 -3.23 -1.75 -7.77
N ALA A 32 -3.96 -0.66 -7.59
CA ALA A 32 -3.55 0.65 -8.06
C ALA A 32 -2.24 1.11 -7.40
N PHE A 33 -2.12 0.95 -6.09
CA PHE A 33 -0.90 1.25 -5.34
C PHE A 33 0.30 0.43 -5.86
N LEU A 34 0.13 -0.88 -6.01
CA LEU A 34 1.20 -1.76 -6.50
C LEU A 34 1.61 -1.39 -7.94
N GLY A 35 0.65 -1.11 -8.81
CA GLY A 35 0.92 -0.62 -10.16
C GLY A 35 1.71 0.69 -10.17
N ALA A 36 1.38 1.61 -9.27
CA ALA A 36 2.06 2.89 -9.15
C ALA A 36 3.53 2.74 -8.70
N ILE A 37 3.80 1.96 -7.66
CA ILE A 37 5.18 1.75 -7.17
C ILE A 37 6.04 0.92 -8.13
N LEU A 38 5.43 0.10 -8.98
CA LEU A 38 6.10 -0.70 -10.01
C LEU A 38 6.22 0.03 -11.35
N SER A 39 5.69 1.24 -11.48
CA SER A 39 5.86 2.03 -12.70
C SER A 39 7.34 2.32 -12.96
N GLU A 40 7.73 2.39 -14.24
CA GLU A 40 9.10 2.70 -14.63
C GLU A 40 9.60 4.00 -14.00
N GLU A 41 8.73 5.01 -13.95
CA GLU A 41 9.02 6.32 -13.36
C GLU A 41 9.27 6.24 -11.84
N SER A 42 8.40 5.55 -11.09
CA SER A 42 8.57 5.38 -9.64
C SER A 42 9.84 4.61 -9.31
N LEU A 43 10.12 3.54 -10.07
CA LEU A 43 11.35 2.75 -9.90
C LEU A 43 12.61 3.57 -10.21
N ALA A 44 12.57 4.40 -11.27
CA ALA A 44 13.68 5.28 -11.62
C ALA A 44 13.96 6.32 -10.53
N ILE A 45 12.91 6.95 -9.98
CA ILE A 45 13.03 7.90 -8.87
C ILE A 45 13.61 7.21 -7.63
N CYS A 46 13.10 6.04 -7.28
CA CYS A 46 13.59 5.29 -6.12
C CYS A 46 15.07 4.91 -6.26
N ARG A 47 15.50 4.44 -7.43
CA ARG A 47 16.91 4.15 -7.72
C ARG A 47 17.78 5.40 -7.61
N MET A 48 17.31 6.53 -8.14
CA MET A 48 18.03 7.82 -8.04
C MET A 48 18.19 8.25 -6.58
N VAL A 49 17.14 8.17 -5.77
CA VAL A 49 17.20 8.51 -4.34
C VAL A 49 18.21 7.62 -3.63
N ILE A 50 18.19 6.30 -3.87
CA ILE A 50 19.13 5.36 -3.26
C ILE A 50 20.58 5.68 -3.66
N ALA A 51 20.83 6.03 -4.93
CA ALA A 51 22.16 6.37 -5.40
C ALA A 51 22.72 7.66 -4.78
N GLU A 52 21.86 8.65 -4.57
CA GLU A 52 22.26 10.00 -4.15
C GLU A 52 22.15 10.25 -2.63
N MET A 53 21.48 9.38 -1.88
CA MET A 53 21.21 9.64 -0.45
C MET A 53 22.46 9.78 0.42
N LYS A 54 23.60 9.20 0.03
CA LYS A 54 24.88 9.40 0.74
C LYS A 54 25.43 10.81 0.57
N ARG A 55 25.19 11.40 -0.61
CA ARG A 55 25.63 12.77 -0.92
C ARG A 55 24.64 13.81 -0.40
N PHE A 56 23.36 13.47 -0.42
CA PHE A 56 22.24 14.32 0.00
C PHE A 56 21.37 13.57 1.02
N PRO A 57 21.75 13.55 2.30
CA PRO A 57 21.07 12.75 3.33
C PRO A 57 19.57 13.06 3.48
N ASP A 58 19.18 14.33 3.27
CA ASP A 58 17.78 14.77 3.37
C ASP A 58 16.90 14.25 2.23
N LEU A 59 17.51 13.81 1.12
CA LEU A 59 16.75 13.34 -0.05
C LEU A 59 15.94 12.08 0.28
N GLY A 60 16.53 11.13 0.98
CA GLY A 60 15.84 9.90 1.42
C GLY A 60 14.68 10.19 2.35
N GLN A 61 14.87 11.09 3.32
CA GLN A 61 13.80 11.49 4.24
C GLN A 61 12.64 12.16 3.51
N ARG A 62 12.93 13.11 2.63
CA ARG A 62 11.91 13.80 1.83
C ARG A 62 11.13 12.85 0.91
N PHE A 63 11.83 11.91 0.27
CA PHE A 63 11.17 10.88 -0.54
C PHE A 63 10.23 10.04 0.31
N PHE A 64 10.68 9.60 1.48
CA PHE A 64 9.89 8.77 2.39
C PHE A 64 8.65 9.51 2.90
N ASP A 65 8.80 10.77 3.29
CA ASP A 65 7.70 11.60 3.80
C ASP A 65 6.66 11.91 2.72
N LEU A 66 7.08 12.14 1.48
CA LEU A 66 6.20 12.48 0.36
C LEU A 66 5.51 11.28 -0.28
N GLY A 67 6.07 10.09 -0.15
CA GLY A 67 5.53 8.86 -0.74
C GLY A 67 5.01 7.89 0.32
N PRO A 68 5.87 7.01 0.85
CA PRO A 68 5.46 5.93 1.76
C PRO A 68 4.63 6.40 2.96
N MET A 69 5.00 7.50 3.61
CA MET A 69 4.29 7.99 4.79
C MET A 69 2.86 8.44 4.48
N ARG A 70 2.62 9.04 3.32
CA ARG A 70 1.27 9.42 2.89
C ARG A 70 0.41 8.19 2.59
N ALA A 71 0.98 7.18 1.93
CA ALA A 71 0.29 5.92 1.69
C ALA A 71 -0.07 5.21 3.00
N TYR A 72 0.86 5.13 3.94
CA TYR A 72 0.59 4.57 5.27
C TYR A 72 -0.53 5.31 6.00
N ALA A 73 -0.52 6.64 5.96
CA ALA A 73 -1.56 7.45 6.61
C ALA A 73 -2.95 7.22 5.98
N ALA A 74 -3.04 7.13 4.66
CA ALA A 74 -4.29 6.86 3.94
C ALA A 74 -4.86 5.48 4.31
N PHE A 75 -4.03 4.44 4.30
CA PHE A 75 -4.45 3.09 4.69
C PHE A 75 -4.80 3.01 6.18
N SER A 76 -4.03 3.65 7.06
CA SER A 76 -4.35 3.74 8.48
C SER A 76 -5.72 4.38 8.72
N GLY A 77 -6.02 5.47 8.04
CA GLY A 77 -7.33 6.13 8.12
C GLY A 77 -8.48 5.21 7.69
N TYR A 78 -8.30 4.48 6.60
CA TYR A 78 -9.27 3.48 6.15
C TYR A 78 -9.48 2.37 7.18
N LEU A 79 -8.39 1.80 7.71
CA LEU A 79 -8.47 0.73 8.72
C LEU A 79 -9.15 1.20 10.01
N ARG A 80 -8.88 2.43 10.47
CA ARG A 80 -9.56 3.04 11.62
C ARG A 80 -11.05 3.18 11.37
N HIS A 81 -11.43 3.61 10.17
CA HIS A 81 -12.85 3.73 9.79
C HIS A 81 -13.56 2.37 9.83
N GLN A 82 -12.96 1.33 9.28
CA GLN A 82 -13.52 -0.02 9.28
C GLN A 82 -13.58 -0.63 10.69
N GLN A 83 -12.62 -0.32 11.53
CA GLN A 83 -12.64 -0.73 12.94
C GLN A 83 -13.77 -0.03 13.71
N ALA A 84 -13.95 1.26 13.52
CA ALA A 84 -15.05 2.01 14.12
C ALA A 84 -16.42 1.50 13.67
N ALA A 85 -16.53 1.03 12.43
CA ALA A 85 -17.75 0.41 11.90
C ALA A 85 -17.95 -1.05 12.37
N GLY A 86 -17.01 -1.62 13.11
CA GLY A 86 -17.08 -3.00 13.61
C GLY A 86 -16.74 -4.08 12.57
N THR A 87 -16.27 -3.70 11.39
CA THR A 87 -15.92 -4.64 10.30
C THR A 87 -14.58 -5.35 10.56
N LEU A 88 -13.62 -4.62 11.12
CA LEU A 88 -12.28 -5.12 11.43
C LEU A 88 -11.98 -5.03 12.93
N ASP A 89 -11.16 -5.95 13.42
CA ASP A 89 -10.59 -5.95 14.76
C ASP A 89 -9.06 -5.85 14.64
N ILE A 90 -8.54 -4.65 14.88
CA ILE A 90 -7.13 -4.30 14.67
C ILE A 90 -6.62 -3.57 15.91
N ALA A 91 -5.61 -4.12 16.58
CA ALA A 91 -5.03 -3.54 17.79
C ALA A 91 -4.26 -2.23 17.52
N ASP A 92 -3.51 -2.18 16.40
CA ASP A 92 -2.67 -1.04 16.00
C ASP A 92 -2.87 -0.76 14.50
N PRO A 93 -3.79 0.14 14.13
CA PRO A 93 -4.06 0.47 12.75
C PRO A 93 -2.87 1.06 11.99
N ASP A 94 -2.02 1.85 12.63
CA ASP A 94 -0.85 2.47 11.98
C ASP A 94 0.21 1.42 11.64
N LEU A 95 0.52 0.53 12.57
CA LEU A 95 1.44 -0.57 12.31
C LEU A 95 0.87 -1.54 11.27
N THR A 96 -0.41 -1.87 11.41
CA THR A 96 -1.10 -2.78 10.48
C THR A 96 -1.14 -2.22 9.06
N ALA A 97 -1.38 -0.93 8.87
CA ALA A 97 -1.34 -0.28 7.57
C ALA A 97 0.03 -0.43 6.88
N ARG A 98 1.11 -0.21 7.62
CA ARG A 98 2.48 -0.40 7.10
C ARG A 98 2.72 -1.86 6.70
N GLN A 99 2.40 -2.80 7.56
CA GLN A 99 2.58 -4.22 7.30
C GLN A 99 1.75 -4.71 6.11
N LEU A 100 0.50 -4.24 5.99
CA LEU A 100 -0.35 -4.56 4.85
C LEU A 100 0.28 -4.05 3.54
N LEU A 101 0.64 -2.76 3.47
CA LEU A 101 1.24 -2.19 2.27
C LEU A 101 2.55 -2.86 1.87
N GLU A 102 3.42 -3.17 2.83
CA GLU A 102 4.66 -3.90 2.55
C GLU A 102 4.38 -5.33 2.06
N SER A 103 3.33 -5.98 2.55
CA SER A 103 2.92 -7.30 2.07
C SER A 103 2.40 -7.27 0.62
N LEU A 104 1.83 -6.14 0.18
CA LEU A 104 1.38 -5.97 -1.21
C LEU A 104 2.54 -5.81 -2.18
N GLY A 105 3.62 -5.13 -1.78
CA GLY A 105 4.69 -4.73 -2.68
C GLY A 105 5.95 -5.59 -2.60
N GLY A 106 6.29 -6.07 -1.42
CA GLY A 106 7.60 -6.55 -0.99
C GLY A 106 8.45 -7.24 -2.05
N ASP A 107 8.08 -8.45 -2.43
CA ASP A 107 8.81 -9.28 -3.40
C ASP A 107 8.86 -8.62 -4.79
N LEU A 108 7.71 -8.19 -5.32
CA LEU A 108 7.61 -7.62 -6.67
C LEU A 108 8.40 -6.32 -6.79
N HIS A 109 8.32 -5.44 -5.79
CA HIS A 109 9.06 -4.19 -5.77
C HIS A 109 10.57 -4.43 -5.69
N MET A 110 11.02 -5.32 -4.80
CA MET A 110 12.43 -5.67 -4.68
C MET A 110 12.98 -6.25 -5.99
N ARG A 111 12.24 -7.16 -6.63
CA ARG A 111 12.62 -7.73 -7.92
C ARG A 111 12.69 -6.66 -9.01
N ALA A 112 11.69 -5.77 -9.08
CA ALA A 112 11.67 -4.68 -10.05
C ALA A 112 12.83 -3.69 -9.84
N MET A 113 13.21 -3.43 -8.59
CA MET A 113 14.35 -2.57 -8.26
C MET A 113 15.70 -3.16 -8.71
N LEU A 114 15.87 -4.48 -8.58
CA LEU A 114 17.16 -5.16 -8.78
C LEU A 114 17.28 -5.83 -10.15
N LEU A 115 16.18 -6.20 -10.77
CA LEU A 115 16.17 -6.98 -12.01
C LEU A 115 15.50 -6.16 -13.12
N ASN A 116 16.11 -6.13 -14.31
CA ASN A 116 15.55 -5.49 -15.50
C ASN A 116 14.59 -6.45 -16.22
N GLY A 117 13.57 -6.93 -15.52
CA GLY A 117 12.53 -7.77 -16.10
C GLY A 117 11.33 -6.96 -16.60
N PRO A 118 10.42 -7.56 -17.38
CA PRO A 118 9.18 -6.92 -17.77
C PRO A 118 8.32 -6.65 -16.52
N ALA A 119 7.53 -5.57 -16.56
CA ALA A 119 6.52 -5.31 -15.54
C ALA A 119 5.50 -6.46 -15.50
N PRO A 120 5.00 -6.84 -14.31
CA PRO A 120 3.91 -7.82 -14.23
C PRO A 120 2.67 -7.34 -14.97
N GLU A 121 1.93 -8.29 -15.58
CA GLU A 121 0.66 -7.98 -16.21
C GLU A 121 -0.39 -7.55 -15.16
N PRO A 122 -1.35 -6.68 -15.52
CA PRO A 122 -2.37 -6.17 -14.57
C PRO A 122 -3.14 -7.28 -13.84
N GLU A 123 -3.43 -8.38 -14.53
CA GLU A 123 -4.14 -9.55 -13.97
C GLU A 123 -3.30 -10.26 -12.91
N ASP A 124 -1.99 -10.35 -13.11
CA ASP A 124 -1.06 -10.92 -12.12
C ASP A 124 -0.93 -10.02 -10.89
N LEU A 125 -0.92 -8.70 -11.07
CA LEU A 125 -0.93 -7.73 -9.96
C LEU A 125 -2.19 -7.88 -9.11
N GLU A 126 -3.37 -7.93 -9.73
CA GLU A 126 -4.62 -8.10 -9.01
C GLU A 126 -4.66 -9.42 -8.23
N ARG A 127 -4.23 -10.51 -8.84
CA ARG A 127 -4.16 -11.82 -8.19
C ARG A 127 -3.22 -11.81 -6.98
N TYR A 128 -2.07 -11.16 -7.11
CA TYR A 128 -1.10 -11.01 -6.04
C TYR A 128 -1.69 -10.21 -4.87
N VAL A 129 -2.28 -9.07 -5.16
CA VAL A 129 -2.91 -8.21 -4.15
C VAL A 129 -4.09 -8.90 -3.48
N ARG A 130 -4.96 -9.54 -4.24
CA ARG A 130 -6.13 -10.25 -3.72
C ARG A 130 -5.73 -11.36 -2.74
N ASN A 131 -4.67 -12.09 -3.03
CA ASN A 131 -4.15 -13.09 -2.10
C ASN A 131 -3.67 -12.48 -0.79
N ALA A 132 -2.91 -11.39 -0.84
CA ALA A 132 -2.44 -10.68 0.37
C ALA A 132 -3.60 -10.12 1.19
N VAL A 133 -4.58 -9.50 0.53
CA VAL A 133 -5.79 -8.97 1.17
C VAL A 133 -6.59 -10.06 1.87
N ARG A 134 -6.76 -11.21 1.25
CA ARG A 134 -7.47 -12.34 1.87
C ARG A 134 -6.75 -12.89 3.09
N ILE A 135 -5.43 -13.02 3.05
CA ILE A 135 -4.62 -13.41 4.21
C ILE A 135 -4.80 -12.39 5.34
N PHE A 136 -4.70 -11.11 5.02
CA PHE A 136 -4.91 -10.03 5.98
C PHE A 136 -6.32 -10.09 6.62
N LEU A 137 -7.36 -10.20 5.82
CA LEU A 137 -8.74 -10.21 6.31
C LEU A 137 -9.04 -11.43 7.20
N LYS A 138 -8.45 -12.58 6.95
CA LYS A 138 -8.58 -13.76 7.83
C LYS A 138 -8.03 -13.51 9.23
N GLY A 139 -6.99 -12.66 9.36
CA GLY A 139 -6.41 -12.29 10.64
C GLY A 139 -7.10 -11.11 11.33
N ALA A 140 -7.71 -10.21 10.57
CA ALA A 140 -8.21 -8.92 11.04
C ALA A 140 -9.74 -8.82 11.12
N SER A 141 -10.49 -9.77 10.56
CA SER A 141 -11.95 -9.76 10.60
C SER A 141 -12.45 -9.95 12.04
N SER A 142 -13.47 -9.20 12.43
CA SER A 142 -14.16 -9.38 13.70
C SER A 142 -14.73 -10.78 13.78
N ARG A 143 -14.44 -11.49 14.88
CA ARG A 143 -15.06 -12.80 15.15
C ARG A 143 -16.54 -12.57 15.45
N PRO A 144 -17.45 -13.42 14.93
CA PRO A 144 -18.82 -13.39 15.39
C PRO A 144 -18.85 -13.63 16.91
N SER A 145 -19.63 -12.82 17.65
CA SER A 145 -19.83 -13.02 19.08
C SER A 145 -20.33 -14.45 19.29
N SER A 146 -19.61 -15.23 20.08
CA SER A 146 -20.08 -16.57 20.43
C SER A 146 -21.43 -16.41 21.17
N PRO A 147 -22.49 -17.13 20.75
CA PRO A 147 -23.73 -17.11 21.51
C PRO A 147 -23.45 -17.65 22.91
N THR A 148 -23.79 -16.86 23.94
CA THR A 148 -23.80 -17.25 25.36
C THR A 148 -24.92 -18.24 25.63
#